data_a6e9eb4d45f2ddc28b4ec8d6b9caa775
#
_entry.id   a6e9eb4d45f2ddc28b4ec8d6b9caa775
#
_cell.length_a   1.000
_cell.length_b   1.000
_cell.length_c   1.000
_cell.angle_alpha   90.00
_cell.angle_beta   90.00
_cell.angle_gamma   90.00
#
_symmetry.space_group_name_H-M   'P 1'
#
loop_
_entity.id
_entity.type
_entity.pdbx_description
1 polymer ?
#
loop_
_entity_poly.entity_id
_entity_poly.type
_entity_poly.pdbx_seq_one_letter_code
_entity_poly.pdbx_strand_id
1 'polypeptide(L)'
;RTDTRLMAGSVPEPHVVTEAGARYAVHVLRGQNHGLFLDMAEGRRWLREQAAAHPGPGLKVLNLFAYTCAFSVAALQGGARHVLNVDMSHGAIAIGQHNHALNGVQAGARFMAHDIFSTWGKITRSGPYDVVVVDPPSYQKGSFVATKDYARLMRRLPDLLVPGGRALLCLNAPELDTAFLQDQMRTLAPGMVFEQRLPNPPAFADAQRERALKVLVYREPELLLPADPADGGSQ
;
A
#
# COMPACT_ATOMS: atom_id res chain seq x y z
N ARG A 1 24.82 2.63 -12.66
CA ARG A 1 24.76 3.79 -11.74
C ARG A 1 24.15 4.93 -12.51
N THR A 2 23.01 5.46 -12.04
CA THR A 2 22.36 6.62 -12.68
C THR A 2 23.08 7.87 -12.18
N ASP A 3 23.43 8.78 -13.10
CA ASP A 3 24.01 10.08 -12.79
C ASP A 3 22.98 11.16 -13.17
N THR A 4 22.63 12.02 -12.23
CA THR A 4 21.65 13.09 -12.44
C THR A 4 22.41 14.42 -12.57
N ARG A 5 22.22 15.14 -13.69
CA ARG A 5 22.87 16.42 -13.95
C ARG A 5 21.85 17.53 -14.12
N LEU A 6 21.99 18.59 -13.34
CA LEU A 6 21.22 19.82 -13.53
C LEU A 6 21.72 20.54 -14.78
N MET A 7 20.86 20.68 -15.80
CA MET A 7 21.22 21.30 -17.07
C MET A 7 21.04 22.83 -17.04
N ALA A 8 20.03 23.32 -16.30
CA ALA A 8 19.74 24.75 -16.15
C ALA A 8 18.86 24.99 -14.91
N GLY A 9 18.85 26.21 -14.39
CA GLY A 9 18.03 26.63 -13.25
C GLY A 9 18.58 26.19 -11.91
N SER A 10 17.69 26.05 -10.91
CA SER A 10 18.02 25.58 -9.56
C SER A 10 16.91 24.66 -9.03
N VAL A 11 17.28 23.74 -8.15
CA VAL A 11 16.34 22.89 -7.41
C VAL A 11 16.39 23.30 -5.95
N PRO A 12 15.24 23.66 -5.32
CA PRO A 12 15.19 23.92 -3.89
C PRO A 12 15.62 22.69 -3.09
N GLU A 13 16.39 22.92 -2.02
CA GLU A 13 16.74 21.89 -1.05
C GLU A 13 16.46 22.43 0.36
N PRO A 14 15.53 21.86 1.11
CA PRO A 14 14.66 20.71 0.78
C PRO A 14 13.61 21.05 -0.28
N HIS A 15 13.29 20.09 -1.14
CA HIS A 15 12.22 20.20 -2.14
C HIS A 15 10.97 19.49 -1.66
N VAL A 16 9.85 20.19 -1.66
CA VAL A 16 8.55 19.66 -1.22
C VAL A 16 7.55 19.81 -2.35
N VAL A 17 6.89 18.70 -2.69
CA VAL A 17 5.79 18.66 -3.66
C VAL A 17 4.46 18.44 -2.95
N THR A 18 3.37 18.81 -3.62
CA THR A 18 2.00 18.63 -3.09
C THR A 18 1.18 17.78 -4.04
N GLU A 19 0.52 16.75 -3.50
CA GLU A 19 -0.44 15.91 -4.20
C GLU A 19 -1.73 15.83 -3.38
N ALA A 20 -2.85 16.24 -3.97
CA ALA A 20 -4.17 16.23 -3.30
C ALA A 20 -4.17 16.85 -1.89
N GLY A 21 -3.39 17.92 -1.68
CA GLY A 21 -3.23 18.59 -0.41
C GLY A 21 -2.24 17.95 0.56
N ALA A 22 -1.69 16.79 0.26
CA ALA A 22 -0.61 16.16 1.02
C ALA A 22 0.76 16.67 0.55
N ARG A 23 1.68 16.91 1.49
CA ARG A 23 3.02 17.43 1.23
C ARG A 23 4.05 16.32 1.39
N TYR A 24 4.99 16.22 0.43
CA TYR A 24 6.02 15.18 0.40
C TYR A 24 7.39 15.78 0.12
N ALA A 25 8.36 15.42 0.93
CA ALA A 25 9.76 15.73 0.67
C ALA A 25 10.29 14.85 -0.48
N VAL A 26 10.89 15.47 -1.48
CA VAL A 26 11.50 14.81 -2.64
C VAL A 26 12.94 15.27 -2.85
N HIS A 27 13.74 14.47 -3.56
CA HIS A 27 15.15 14.73 -3.84
C HIS A 27 15.47 14.38 -5.29
N VAL A 28 15.18 15.30 -6.17
CA VAL A 28 15.26 15.08 -7.62
C VAL A 28 16.71 15.03 -8.18
N LEU A 29 17.70 15.45 -7.40
CA LEU A 29 19.11 15.46 -7.82
C LEU A 29 19.91 14.22 -7.37
N ARG A 30 19.29 13.28 -6.64
CA ARG A 30 20.00 12.12 -6.08
C ARG A 30 19.23 10.81 -6.28
N GLY A 31 19.98 9.77 -6.68
CA GLY A 31 19.44 8.41 -6.79
C GLY A 31 18.47 8.20 -7.95
N GLN A 32 17.85 7.02 -7.97
CA GLN A 32 16.87 6.64 -9.00
C GLN A 32 15.43 6.93 -8.57
N ASN A 33 15.16 6.82 -7.26
CA ASN A 33 13.85 7.04 -6.68
C ASN A 33 13.84 8.39 -5.98
N HIS A 34 12.95 9.28 -6.38
CA HIS A 34 12.97 10.68 -5.97
C HIS A 34 12.12 11.00 -4.73
N GLY A 35 11.61 10.01 -4.01
CA GLY A 35 10.86 10.19 -2.77
C GLY A 35 9.34 10.05 -2.92
N LEU A 36 8.79 10.15 -4.12
CA LEU A 36 7.37 9.93 -4.41
C LEU A 36 7.19 9.24 -5.76
N PHE A 37 6.45 8.16 -5.80
CA PHE A 37 6.03 7.47 -7.02
C PHE A 37 4.71 8.06 -7.51
N LEU A 38 4.77 8.85 -8.58
CA LEU A 38 3.61 9.60 -9.08
C LEU A 38 2.56 8.69 -9.74
N ASP A 39 2.97 7.57 -10.31
CA ASP A 39 2.11 6.55 -10.90
C ASP A 39 1.20 5.85 -9.89
N MET A 40 1.52 5.95 -8.59
CA MET A 40 0.72 5.43 -7.47
C MET A 40 -0.33 6.42 -6.92
N ALA A 41 -0.53 7.57 -7.55
CA ALA A 41 -1.47 8.59 -7.07
C ALA A 41 -2.90 8.06 -6.91
N GLU A 42 -3.38 7.21 -7.85
CA GLU A 42 -4.72 6.61 -7.77
C GLU A 42 -4.86 5.60 -6.61
N GLY A 43 -3.79 4.84 -6.31
CA GLY A 43 -3.75 3.96 -5.14
C GLY A 43 -3.84 4.74 -3.83
N ARG A 44 -3.11 5.87 -3.72
CA ARG A 44 -3.17 6.75 -2.54
C ARG A 44 -4.53 7.42 -2.40
N ARG A 45 -5.11 7.88 -3.51
CA ARG A 45 -6.46 8.45 -3.55
C ARG A 45 -7.49 7.45 -3.06
N TRP A 46 -7.47 6.23 -3.60
CA TRP A 46 -8.36 5.16 -3.19
C TRP A 46 -8.26 4.88 -1.68
N LEU A 47 -7.05 4.74 -1.14
CA LEU A 47 -6.86 4.47 0.29
C LEU A 47 -7.39 5.62 1.17
N ARG A 48 -7.18 6.86 0.76
CA ARG A 48 -7.73 8.04 1.44
C ARG A 48 -9.27 8.05 1.44
N GLU A 49 -9.89 7.70 0.31
CA GLU A 49 -11.35 7.58 0.18
C GLU A 49 -11.90 6.44 1.05
N GLN A 50 -11.22 5.27 1.10
CA GLN A 50 -11.60 4.19 2.00
C GLN A 50 -11.55 4.65 3.47
N ALA A 51 -10.53 5.38 3.86
CA ALA A 51 -10.39 5.90 5.20
C ALA A 51 -11.50 6.92 5.54
N ALA A 52 -11.84 7.82 4.61
CA ALA A 52 -12.90 8.81 4.79
C ALA A 52 -14.31 8.19 4.85
N ALA A 53 -14.53 7.10 4.13
CA ALA A 53 -15.83 6.41 4.06
C ALA A 53 -16.04 5.39 5.19
N HIS A 54 -15.01 5.09 5.99
CA HIS A 54 -15.08 4.04 7.00
C HIS A 54 -16.00 4.43 8.16
N PRO A 55 -17.04 3.64 8.48
CA PRO A 55 -17.88 3.89 9.63
C PRO A 55 -17.12 3.54 10.93
N GLY A 56 -17.16 4.45 11.92
CA GLY A 56 -16.59 4.18 13.24
C GLY A 56 -15.25 4.87 13.50
N PRO A 57 -14.35 4.28 14.31
CA PRO A 57 -13.19 4.98 14.87
C PRO A 57 -12.04 5.21 13.87
N GLY A 58 -12.24 4.91 12.59
CA GLY A 58 -11.25 5.04 11.53
C GLY A 58 -10.46 3.75 11.27
N LEU A 59 -9.97 3.61 10.04
CA LEU A 59 -9.23 2.44 9.56
C LEU A 59 -7.93 2.20 10.33
N LYS A 60 -7.60 0.94 10.49
CA LYS A 60 -6.26 0.45 10.84
C LYS A 60 -5.59 -0.12 9.60
N VAL A 61 -4.48 0.45 9.20
CA VAL A 61 -3.81 0.14 7.93
C VAL A 61 -2.43 -0.46 8.18
N LEU A 62 -2.09 -1.50 7.41
CA LEU A 62 -0.73 -2.02 7.27
C LEU A 62 -0.17 -1.57 5.91
N ASN A 63 0.94 -0.87 5.92
CA ASN A 63 1.63 -0.41 4.72
C ASN A 63 2.98 -1.13 4.61
N LEU A 64 3.03 -2.16 3.77
CA LEU A 64 4.21 -2.96 3.50
C LEU A 64 5.00 -2.40 2.32
N PHE A 65 6.34 -2.45 2.40
CA PHE A 65 7.25 -1.78 1.46
C PHE A 65 6.98 -0.27 1.42
N ALA A 66 6.88 0.30 2.61
CA ALA A 66 6.28 1.62 2.83
C ALA A 66 7.08 2.77 2.18
N TYR A 67 8.35 2.55 1.83
CA TYR A 67 9.27 3.56 1.28
C TYR A 67 9.21 4.85 2.12
N THR A 68 8.87 5.99 1.51
CA THR A 68 8.69 7.29 2.20
C THR A 68 7.30 7.47 2.80
N CYS A 69 6.54 6.38 2.95
CA CYS A 69 5.24 6.29 3.62
C CYS A 69 4.12 7.17 3.03
N ALA A 70 4.14 7.41 1.71
CA ALA A 70 3.14 8.28 1.08
C ALA A 70 1.70 7.73 1.20
N PHE A 71 1.51 6.41 1.12
CA PHE A 71 0.21 5.78 1.40
C PHE A 71 -0.29 6.06 2.83
N SER A 72 0.62 6.02 3.80
CA SER A 72 0.30 6.29 5.20
C SER A 72 -0.18 7.72 5.42
N VAL A 73 0.50 8.70 4.82
CA VAL A 73 0.07 10.11 4.87
C VAL A 73 -1.33 10.26 4.28
N ALA A 74 -1.59 9.68 3.11
CA ALA A 74 -2.89 9.73 2.45
C ALA A 74 -4.00 9.10 3.31
N ALA A 75 -3.75 7.91 3.89
CA ALA A 75 -4.69 7.23 4.77
C ALA A 75 -5.04 8.06 6.01
N LEU A 76 -4.04 8.63 6.69
CA LEU A 76 -4.24 9.43 7.90
C LEU A 76 -4.96 10.74 7.60
N GLN A 77 -4.67 11.39 6.48
CA GLN A 77 -5.44 12.56 6.03
C GLN A 77 -6.89 12.21 5.67
N GLY A 78 -7.16 10.96 5.27
CA GLY A 78 -8.50 10.43 5.06
C GLY A 78 -9.25 10.09 6.35
N GLY A 79 -8.58 10.11 7.51
CA GLY A 79 -9.19 9.77 8.80
C GLY A 79 -8.85 8.37 9.29
N ALA A 80 -7.87 7.68 8.71
CA ALA A 80 -7.37 6.43 9.30
C ALA A 80 -6.87 6.67 10.72
N ARG A 81 -7.19 5.75 11.63
CA ARG A 81 -6.80 5.84 13.04
C ARG A 81 -5.34 5.47 13.28
N HIS A 82 -4.91 4.41 12.62
CA HIS A 82 -3.55 3.88 12.76
C HIS A 82 -3.00 3.36 11.44
N VAL A 83 -1.74 3.68 11.16
CA VAL A 83 -1.00 3.07 10.06
C VAL A 83 0.33 2.52 10.59
N LEU A 84 0.56 1.23 10.40
CA LEU A 84 1.85 0.60 10.60
C LEU A 84 2.62 0.59 9.28
N ASN A 85 3.73 1.32 9.21
CA ASN A 85 4.63 1.38 8.06
C ASN A 85 5.80 0.43 8.28
N VAL A 86 6.05 -0.47 7.32
CA VAL A 86 7.17 -1.42 7.37
C VAL A 86 7.98 -1.31 6.09
N ASP A 87 9.25 -0.99 6.22
CA ASP A 87 10.23 -0.94 5.13
C ASP A 87 11.62 -1.27 5.68
N MET A 88 12.46 -1.94 4.92
CA MET A 88 13.81 -2.29 5.37
C MET A 88 14.79 -1.10 5.36
N SER A 89 14.48 -0.03 4.61
CA SER A 89 15.32 1.15 4.47
C SER A 89 15.10 2.15 5.60
N HIS A 90 16.06 2.26 6.51
CA HIS A 90 16.06 3.28 7.57
C HIS A 90 15.96 4.70 7.00
N GLY A 91 16.65 4.98 5.86
CA GLY A 91 16.61 6.29 5.22
C GLY A 91 15.24 6.63 4.65
N ALA A 92 14.56 5.67 4.02
CA ALA A 92 13.21 5.86 3.51
C ALA A 92 12.21 6.10 4.66
N ILE A 93 12.30 5.33 5.74
CA ILE A 93 11.47 5.50 6.93
C ILE A 93 11.70 6.87 7.59
N ALA A 94 12.93 7.37 7.65
CA ALA A 94 13.23 8.71 8.17
C ALA A 94 12.56 9.81 7.33
N ILE A 95 12.58 9.70 5.99
CA ILE A 95 11.83 10.60 5.11
C ILE A 95 10.32 10.46 5.35
N GLY A 96 9.83 9.22 5.54
CA GLY A 96 8.44 8.95 5.89
C GLY A 96 8.00 9.67 7.17
N GLN A 97 8.80 9.63 8.23
CA GLN A 97 8.55 10.36 9.48
C GLN A 97 8.49 11.88 9.23
N HIS A 98 9.40 12.39 8.41
CA HIS A 98 9.39 13.81 8.01
C HIS A 98 8.11 14.16 7.21
N ASN A 99 7.68 13.32 6.27
CA ASN A 99 6.44 13.51 5.53
C ASN A 99 5.22 13.58 6.45
N HIS A 100 5.16 12.74 7.50
CA HIS A 100 4.09 12.82 8.50
C HIS A 100 4.13 14.14 9.27
N ALA A 101 5.32 14.62 9.66
CA ALA A 101 5.48 15.91 10.31
C ALA A 101 5.04 17.08 9.43
N LEU A 102 5.41 17.07 8.14
CA LEU A 102 4.98 18.09 7.17
C LEU A 102 3.45 18.20 7.05
N ASN A 103 2.73 17.13 7.32
CA ASN A 103 1.27 17.05 7.20
C ASN A 103 0.53 17.07 8.54
N GLY A 104 1.24 17.10 9.68
CA GLY A 104 0.62 17.11 11.01
C GLY A 104 -0.10 15.80 11.39
N VAL A 105 0.29 14.66 10.82
CA VAL A 105 -0.39 13.38 11.01
C VAL A 105 0.49 12.31 11.72
N GLN A 106 1.42 12.74 12.57
CA GLN A 106 2.37 11.84 13.23
C GLN A 106 1.70 10.90 14.24
N ALA A 107 0.64 11.36 14.93
CA ALA A 107 0.04 10.62 16.05
C ALA A 107 -0.51 9.24 15.68
N GLY A 108 -1.03 9.08 14.46
CA GLY A 108 -1.58 7.82 13.95
C GLY A 108 -0.55 6.90 13.30
N ALA A 109 0.69 7.33 13.12
CA ALA A 109 1.72 6.60 12.38
C ALA A 109 2.65 5.81 13.31
N ARG A 110 2.95 4.57 12.90
CA ARG A 110 4.01 3.73 13.47
C ARG A 110 4.98 3.34 12.38
N PHE A 111 6.26 3.20 12.73
CA PHE A 111 7.32 2.94 11.76
C PHE A 111 8.20 1.79 12.21
N MET A 112 8.48 0.87 11.30
CA MET A 112 9.38 -0.27 11.51
C MET A 112 10.37 -0.34 10.35
N ALA A 113 11.63 0.03 10.61
CA ALA A 113 12.73 -0.10 9.66
C ALA A 113 13.30 -1.52 9.73
N HIS A 114 12.56 -2.50 9.22
CA HIS A 114 12.87 -3.93 9.30
C HIS A 114 12.50 -4.66 8.02
N ASP A 115 13.18 -5.76 7.75
CA ASP A 115 12.75 -6.73 6.75
C ASP A 115 11.38 -7.32 7.15
N ILE A 116 10.43 -7.31 6.20
CA ILE A 116 9.04 -7.73 6.42
C ILE A 116 8.99 -9.21 6.84
N PHE A 117 9.75 -10.06 6.16
CA PHE A 117 9.69 -11.50 6.38
C PHE A 117 10.31 -11.93 7.72
N SER A 118 11.33 -11.22 8.19
CA SER A 118 11.94 -11.46 9.50
C SER A 118 11.11 -10.88 10.66
N THR A 119 10.22 -9.91 10.38
CA THR A 119 9.44 -9.18 11.37
C THR A 119 7.98 -9.63 11.44
N TRP A 120 7.63 -10.67 10.71
CA TRP A 120 6.25 -11.11 10.53
C TRP A 120 5.45 -11.27 11.83
N GLY A 121 6.05 -11.86 12.86
CA GLY A 121 5.40 -12.03 14.16
C GLY A 121 5.01 -10.72 14.85
N LYS A 122 5.76 -9.62 14.64
CA LYS A 122 5.38 -8.29 15.15
C LYS A 122 4.22 -7.69 14.34
N ILE A 123 4.27 -7.86 13.01
CA ILE A 123 3.23 -7.40 12.09
C ILE A 123 1.88 -8.06 12.45
N THR A 124 1.84 -9.39 12.60
CA THR A 124 0.64 -10.13 12.95
C THR A 124 0.11 -9.74 14.33
N ARG A 125 0.97 -9.63 15.35
CA ARG A 125 0.53 -9.18 16.69
C ARG A 125 -0.01 -7.75 16.71
N SER A 126 0.38 -6.91 15.78
CA SER A 126 -0.14 -5.55 15.64
C SER A 126 -1.47 -5.49 14.88
N GLY A 127 -1.90 -6.58 14.25
CA GLY A 127 -3.16 -6.70 13.52
C GLY A 127 -4.37 -6.98 14.43
N PRO A 128 -5.50 -7.42 13.86
CA PRO A 128 -5.76 -7.40 12.43
C PRO A 128 -5.93 -5.98 11.87
N TYR A 129 -6.00 -5.87 10.52
CA TYR A 129 -6.05 -4.61 9.79
C TYR A 129 -7.29 -4.53 8.90
N ASP A 130 -7.82 -3.33 8.72
CA ASP A 130 -8.92 -3.06 7.79
C ASP A 130 -8.40 -2.99 6.33
N VAL A 131 -7.17 -2.47 6.15
CA VAL A 131 -6.51 -2.44 4.84
C VAL A 131 -5.05 -2.86 4.96
N VAL A 132 -4.61 -3.70 4.03
CA VAL A 132 -3.20 -4.08 3.83
C VAL A 132 -2.75 -3.60 2.46
N VAL A 133 -1.77 -2.70 2.41
CA VAL A 133 -1.09 -2.27 1.18
C VAL A 133 0.15 -3.13 0.98
N VAL A 134 0.29 -3.70 -0.22
CA VAL A 134 1.43 -4.53 -0.64
C VAL A 134 2.01 -3.93 -1.91
N ASP A 135 3.04 -3.10 -1.78
CA ASP A 135 3.69 -2.35 -2.87
C ASP A 135 5.18 -2.66 -2.98
N PRO A 136 5.54 -3.93 -3.27
CA PRO A 136 6.93 -4.34 -3.33
C PRO A 136 7.64 -3.77 -4.57
N PRO A 137 8.97 -3.63 -4.53
CA PRO A 137 9.76 -3.38 -5.72
C PRO A 137 9.59 -4.54 -6.71
N SER A 138 9.62 -4.26 -8.02
CA SER A 138 9.53 -5.29 -9.07
C SER A 138 10.66 -6.32 -8.95
N TYR A 139 11.85 -5.83 -8.69
CA TYR A 139 13.03 -6.62 -8.42
C TYR A 139 14.01 -5.84 -7.55
N GLN A 140 14.40 -6.41 -6.42
CA GLN A 140 15.48 -5.88 -5.60
C GLN A 140 16.41 -7.03 -5.21
N LYS A 141 17.64 -7.00 -5.75
CA LYS A 141 18.65 -8.03 -5.51
C LYS A 141 18.85 -8.24 -3.99
N GLY A 142 18.62 -9.48 -3.56
CA GLY A 142 18.80 -9.88 -2.17
C GLY A 142 17.62 -9.60 -1.23
N SER A 143 16.54 -8.95 -1.69
CA SER A 143 15.37 -8.67 -0.83
C SER A 143 14.02 -9.11 -1.38
N PHE A 144 13.73 -8.91 -2.66
CA PHE A 144 12.43 -9.25 -3.24
C PHE A 144 12.51 -9.65 -4.72
N VAL A 145 11.85 -10.76 -5.06
CA VAL A 145 11.62 -11.22 -6.43
C VAL A 145 10.13 -11.52 -6.59
N ALA A 146 9.42 -10.74 -7.43
CA ALA A 146 7.97 -10.80 -7.54
C ALA A 146 7.42 -12.23 -7.75
N THR A 147 7.98 -12.98 -8.68
CA THR A 147 7.55 -14.35 -9.00
C THR A 147 7.67 -15.35 -7.86
N LYS A 148 8.51 -15.06 -6.85
CA LYS A 148 8.77 -15.94 -5.71
C LYS A 148 8.15 -15.42 -4.42
N ASP A 149 8.32 -14.14 -4.15
CA ASP A 149 8.07 -13.60 -2.82
C ASP A 149 6.62 -13.09 -2.66
N TYR A 150 5.91 -12.76 -3.76
CA TYR A 150 4.49 -12.45 -3.71
C TYR A 150 3.67 -13.59 -3.08
N ALA A 151 3.97 -14.84 -3.43
CA ALA A 151 3.30 -16.00 -2.87
C ALA A 151 3.37 -16.07 -1.33
N ARG A 152 4.48 -15.60 -0.75
CA ARG A 152 4.67 -15.56 0.72
C ARG A 152 3.76 -14.54 1.38
N LEU A 153 3.53 -13.40 0.72
CA LEU A 153 2.66 -12.32 1.21
C LEU A 153 1.19 -12.72 1.07
N MET A 154 0.79 -13.21 -0.10
CA MET A 154 -0.60 -13.55 -0.40
C MET A 154 -1.18 -14.61 0.54
N ARG A 155 -0.39 -15.65 0.87
CA ARG A 155 -0.81 -16.67 1.85
C ARG A 155 -1.14 -16.11 3.23
N ARG A 156 -0.63 -14.92 3.55
CA ARG A 156 -0.78 -14.30 4.87
C ARG A 156 -1.89 -13.26 4.94
N LEU A 157 -2.42 -12.83 3.79
CA LEU A 157 -3.45 -11.79 3.75
C LEU A 157 -4.68 -12.14 4.59
N PRO A 158 -5.25 -13.35 4.52
CA PRO A 158 -6.41 -13.72 5.34
C PRO A 158 -6.13 -13.63 6.86
N ASP A 159 -4.91 -13.95 7.29
CA ASP A 159 -4.50 -13.88 8.70
C ASP A 159 -4.29 -12.43 9.19
N LEU A 160 -4.11 -11.48 8.28
CA LEU A 160 -3.83 -10.07 8.57
C LEU A 160 -5.08 -9.20 8.56
N LEU A 161 -6.10 -9.58 7.80
CA LEU A 161 -7.28 -8.76 7.57
C LEU A 161 -8.40 -9.07 8.56
N VAL A 162 -9.18 -8.05 8.89
CA VAL A 162 -10.49 -8.23 9.50
C VAL A 162 -11.47 -8.79 8.44
N PRO A 163 -12.58 -9.46 8.84
CA PRO A 163 -13.68 -9.75 7.92
C PRO A 163 -14.13 -8.47 7.21
N GLY A 164 -14.30 -8.53 5.89
CA GLY A 164 -14.60 -7.37 5.05
C GLY A 164 -13.42 -6.45 4.75
N GLY A 165 -12.25 -6.70 5.33
CA GLY A 165 -11.01 -5.95 5.10
C GLY A 165 -10.49 -6.08 3.67
N ARG A 166 -9.62 -5.18 3.24
CA ARG A 166 -9.14 -5.10 1.86
C ARG A 166 -7.63 -5.19 1.75
N ALA A 167 -7.16 -5.86 0.70
CA ALA A 167 -5.76 -5.84 0.28
C ALA A 167 -5.61 -5.04 -1.02
N LEU A 168 -4.68 -4.08 -1.03
CA LEU A 168 -4.24 -3.36 -2.22
C LEU A 168 -2.91 -3.97 -2.68
N LEU A 169 -2.93 -4.67 -3.81
CA LEU A 169 -1.77 -5.38 -4.37
C LEU A 169 -1.21 -4.62 -5.56
N CYS A 170 0.04 -4.21 -5.49
CA CYS A 170 0.72 -3.43 -6.53
C CYS A 170 1.78 -4.28 -7.24
N LEU A 171 1.79 -4.25 -8.57
CA LEU A 171 2.78 -4.97 -9.39
C LEU A 171 3.32 -4.04 -10.48
N ASN A 172 4.53 -3.55 -10.28
CA ASN A 172 5.27 -2.77 -11.26
C ASN A 172 6.31 -3.63 -11.96
N ALA A 173 5.86 -4.59 -12.76
CA ALA A 173 6.69 -5.49 -13.56
C ALA A 173 6.07 -5.59 -14.98
N PRO A 174 6.69 -4.97 -16.00
CA PRO A 174 6.13 -4.95 -17.36
C PRO A 174 6.02 -6.33 -18.02
N GLU A 175 6.80 -7.29 -17.54
CA GLU A 175 6.82 -8.68 -18.01
C GLU A 175 5.74 -9.57 -17.37
N LEU A 176 5.10 -9.10 -16.29
CA LEU A 176 4.05 -9.81 -15.58
C LEU A 176 2.72 -9.07 -15.74
N ASP A 177 1.68 -9.78 -16.15
CA ASP A 177 0.36 -9.24 -16.38
C ASP A 177 -0.53 -9.30 -15.11
N THR A 178 -1.76 -8.83 -15.25
CA THR A 178 -2.78 -8.92 -14.18
C THR A 178 -3.09 -10.36 -13.81
N ALA A 179 -3.08 -11.28 -14.79
CA ALA A 179 -3.37 -12.69 -14.57
C ALA A 179 -2.37 -13.33 -13.59
N PHE A 180 -1.11 -12.90 -13.59
CA PHE A 180 -0.11 -13.37 -12.63
C PHE A 180 -0.58 -13.17 -11.18
N LEU A 181 -1.05 -11.97 -10.81
CA LEU A 181 -1.55 -11.71 -9.44
C LEU A 181 -2.85 -12.47 -9.16
N GLN A 182 -3.75 -12.53 -10.14
CA GLN A 182 -5.05 -13.19 -9.98
C GLN A 182 -4.89 -14.71 -9.79
N ASP A 183 -3.98 -15.36 -10.52
CA ASP A 183 -3.70 -16.78 -10.39
C ASP A 183 -3.03 -17.11 -9.05
N GLN A 184 -2.13 -16.24 -8.60
CA GLN A 184 -1.54 -16.36 -7.26
C GLN A 184 -2.61 -16.25 -6.17
N MET A 185 -3.49 -15.24 -6.24
CA MET A 185 -4.57 -15.04 -5.27
C MET A 185 -5.56 -16.21 -5.26
N ARG A 186 -5.96 -16.69 -6.44
CA ARG A 186 -6.86 -17.87 -6.58
C ARG A 186 -6.29 -19.11 -5.90
N THR A 187 -4.98 -19.28 -5.95
CA THR A 187 -4.30 -20.47 -5.41
C THR A 187 -3.98 -20.33 -3.92
N LEU A 188 -3.58 -19.15 -3.47
CA LEU A 188 -2.95 -18.93 -2.16
C LEU A 188 -3.86 -18.26 -1.13
N ALA A 189 -4.88 -17.54 -1.58
CA ALA A 189 -5.91 -16.90 -0.77
C ALA A 189 -7.28 -17.04 -1.45
N PRO A 190 -7.77 -18.29 -1.69
CA PRO A 190 -8.95 -18.56 -2.52
C PRO A 190 -10.25 -17.97 -1.95
N GLY A 191 -10.29 -17.67 -0.66
CA GLY A 191 -11.42 -17.00 -0.01
C GLY A 191 -11.54 -15.52 -0.36
N MET A 192 -10.44 -14.87 -0.74
CA MET A 192 -10.46 -13.44 -1.03
C MET A 192 -11.11 -13.14 -2.39
N VAL A 193 -11.98 -12.13 -2.42
CA VAL A 193 -12.76 -11.74 -3.59
C VAL A 193 -12.09 -10.56 -4.30
N PHE A 194 -11.85 -10.70 -5.60
CA PHE A 194 -11.39 -9.58 -6.44
C PHE A 194 -12.49 -8.52 -6.55
N GLU A 195 -12.20 -7.26 -6.22
CA GLU A 195 -13.14 -6.15 -6.34
C GLU A 195 -12.90 -5.33 -7.61
N GLN A 196 -11.65 -4.89 -7.84
CA GLN A 196 -11.34 -4.01 -8.97
C GLN A 196 -9.83 -3.93 -9.26
N ARG A 197 -9.50 -3.45 -10.45
CA ARG A 197 -8.19 -2.90 -10.80
C ARG A 197 -8.30 -1.38 -10.86
N LEU A 198 -7.52 -0.67 -10.07
CA LEU A 198 -7.48 0.78 -10.11
C LEU A 198 -6.87 1.27 -11.43
N PRO A 199 -7.34 2.40 -11.97
CA PRO A 199 -6.74 3.00 -13.16
C PRO A 199 -5.35 3.54 -12.86
N ASN A 200 -4.50 3.65 -13.89
CA ASN A 200 -3.29 4.46 -13.78
C ASN A 200 -3.67 5.94 -13.95
N PRO A 201 -2.93 6.89 -13.32
CA PRO A 201 -3.12 8.29 -13.60
C PRO A 201 -2.91 8.57 -15.11
N PRO A 202 -3.68 9.51 -15.72
CA PRO A 202 -3.61 9.75 -17.17
C PRO A 202 -2.20 10.01 -17.72
N ALA A 203 -1.35 10.68 -16.94
CA ALA A 203 0.06 10.94 -17.30
C ALA A 203 0.92 9.67 -17.35
N PHE A 204 0.47 8.56 -16.80
CA PHE A 204 1.15 7.26 -16.74
C PHE A 204 0.35 6.15 -17.45
N ALA A 205 -0.61 6.53 -18.30
CA ALA A 205 -1.33 5.58 -19.13
C ALA A 205 -0.38 4.97 -20.17
N ASP A 206 -0.34 3.63 -20.23
CA ASP A 206 0.41 2.90 -21.24
C ASP A 206 -0.57 2.42 -22.34
N ALA A 207 -0.13 2.50 -23.61
CA ALA A 207 -0.87 1.92 -24.74
C ALA A 207 -1.07 0.40 -24.57
N GLN A 208 -0.14 -0.26 -23.88
CA GLN A 208 -0.22 -1.67 -23.47
C GLN A 208 -0.54 -1.75 -21.97
N ARG A 209 -1.82 -1.72 -21.63
CA ARG A 209 -2.31 -1.66 -20.24
C ARG A 209 -1.64 -2.68 -19.29
N GLU A 210 -1.29 -3.86 -19.79
CA GLU A 210 -0.66 -4.89 -18.96
C GLU A 210 0.84 -4.64 -18.68
N ARG A 211 1.47 -3.73 -19.41
CA ARG A 211 2.84 -3.30 -19.12
C ARG A 211 2.92 -2.19 -18.08
N ALA A 212 1.83 -1.42 -17.93
CA ALA A 212 1.73 -0.40 -16.91
C ALA A 212 1.68 -1.01 -15.49
N LEU A 213 1.82 -0.16 -14.48
CA LEU A 213 1.58 -0.51 -13.10
C LEU A 213 0.18 -1.14 -12.93
N LYS A 214 0.13 -2.30 -12.28
CA LYS A 214 -1.10 -2.99 -11.92
C LYS A 214 -1.39 -2.80 -10.44
N VAL A 215 -2.57 -2.29 -10.10
CA VAL A 215 -3.02 -2.08 -8.73
C VAL A 215 -4.37 -2.78 -8.57
N LEU A 216 -4.39 -3.89 -7.84
CA LEU A 216 -5.57 -4.73 -7.66
C LEU A 216 -6.09 -4.64 -6.23
N VAL A 217 -7.40 -4.57 -6.08
CA VAL A 217 -8.08 -4.60 -4.79
C VAL A 217 -8.78 -5.94 -4.62
N TYR A 218 -8.49 -6.59 -3.50
CA TYR A 218 -9.14 -7.81 -3.04
C TYR A 218 -9.79 -7.55 -1.68
N ARG A 219 -10.92 -8.21 -1.41
CA ARG A 219 -11.64 -8.13 -0.14
C ARG A 219 -11.67 -9.49 0.55
N GLU A 220 -11.38 -9.51 1.84
CA GLU A 220 -11.67 -10.65 2.71
C GLU A 220 -13.19 -10.77 2.88
N PRO A 221 -13.80 -11.97 2.78
CA PRO A 221 -15.22 -12.15 3.00
C PRO A 221 -15.67 -11.62 4.36
N GLU A 222 -16.88 -11.14 4.45
CA GLU A 222 -17.54 -10.88 5.72
C GLU A 222 -17.89 -12.22 6.39
N LEU A 223 -17.82 -12.28 7.73
CA LEU A 223 -18.37 -13.41 8.44
C LEU A 223 -19.88 -13.40 8.20
N LEU A 224 -20.40 -14.44 7.54
CA LEU A 224 -21.83 -14.69 7.50
C LEU A 224 -22.24 -14.97 8.95
N LEU A 225 -22.95 -14.05 9.59
CA LEU A 225 -23.67 -14.38 10.80
C LEU A 225 -24.63 -15.53 10.48
N PRO A 226 -24.70 -16.62 11.28
CA PRO A 226 -25.73 -17.62 11.08
C PRO A 226 -27.09 -16.89 11.07
N ALA A 227 -27.92 -17.20 10.09
CA ALA A 227 -29.29 -16.71 10.06
C ALA A 227 -29.92 -17.04 11.42
N ASP A 228 -30.49 -16.04 12.12
CA ASP A 228 -31.27 -16.26 13.29
C ASP A 228 -32.28 -17.39 12.99
N PRO A 229 -32.34 -18.45 13.80
CA PRO A 229 -33.38 -19.46 13.63
C PRO A 229 -34.70 -18.74 13.82
N ALA A 230 -35.39 -18.52 12.68
CA ALA A 230 -36.69 -17.86 12.63
C ALA A 230 -37.54 -18.36 13.81
N ASP A 231 -38.13 -17.42 14.55
CA ASP A 231 -39.20 -17.62 15.51
C ASP A 231 -40.10 -18.75 15.05
N GLY A 232 -39.94 -19.92 15.68
CA GLY A 232 -40.85 -21.03 15.55
C GLY A 232 -42.16 -20.60 16.22
N GLY A 233 -43.08 -20.12 15.40
CA GLY A 233 -44.42 -19.71 15.84
C GLY A 233 -45.03 -20.78 16.72
N SER A 234 -45.34 -20.41 17.94
CA SER A 234 -46.27 -21.09 18.80
C SER A 234 -47.69 -20.94 18.23
N GLN A 235 -48.25 -22.05 17.81
CA GLN A 235 -49.71 -22.19 17.78
C GLN A 235 -50.20 -22.68 19.15
#